data_231f63dccf178cc10c256fa936dd62ea
#
_entry.id   231f63dccf178cc10c256fa936dd62ea
#
_cell.length_a   1.000
_cell.length_b   1.000
_cell.length_c   1.000
_cell.angle_alpha   90.00
_cell.angle_beta   90.00
_cell.angle_gamma   90.00
#
_symmetry.space_group_name_H-M   'P 1'
#
loop_
_entity.id
_entity.type
_entity.pdbx_description
1 polymer ?
#
loop_
_entity_poly.entity_id
_entity_poly.type
_entity_poly.pdbx_seq_one_letter_code
_entity_poly.pdbx_strand_id
1 'polypeptide(L)'
;MAADTYPTRWRVLTLLGFAELLGMSLWFSASAVTPQLRAIWGLTTSEAGWLTSIVQLGFVCGTAVVAVLNLADILPTRTLFSACALLGAVANAGILAVPGYPFALGLRFLTGFFLAGVYPPAMKMTATWFRAERGFAIGVIVGALTIGKATPYLVRALPHVGLRPVVLTSSVGALVAAILVGVGYRDGPYPFGRRPFSWGQVGEVVRVREWRLATASYLGHMFELYAFWTWIPIFLAASIAAHLGARARVSRLISLLAFTTIAIGGLGSVWGGLFADKRGRERLVTISLFVSGSCCLLSGALFGGPIWALGALAMTWGFFVIADSAQFSTLVTESVPPHAVGTALTVQTSLGFLLTMLPMQIVPAIAQRIGWRWSFVVLSLGPIAGIAAIRRLAAARAAPPAANLSRSI
;
A
#
# COMPACT_ATOMS: atom_id res chain seq x y z
N MET A 1 -7.81 -12.15 -29.32
CA MET A 1 -8.05 -10.89 -28.59
C MET A 1 -7.47 -9.75 -29.42
N ALA A 2 -8.26 -8.79 -29.89
CA ALA A 2 -7.75 -7.64 -30.62
C ALA A 2 -6.79 -6.86 -29.72
N ALA A 3 -5.60 -6.58 -30.22
CA ALA A 3 -4.63 -5.74 -29.53
C ALA A 3 -5.24 -4.34 -29.33
N ASP A 4 -5.04 -3.75 -28.15
CA ASP A 4 -5.43 -2.35 -27.91
C ASP A 4 -4.68 -1.45 -28.91
N THR A 5 -5.42 -0.83 -29.84
CA THR A 5 -4.84 -0.13 -31.00
C THR A 5 -4.43 1.32 -30.72
N TYR A 6 -4.54 1.80 -29.47
CA TYR A 6 -4.27 3.19 -29.12
C TYR A 6 -2.84 3.40 -28.56
N PRO A 7 -1.87 3.86 -29.36
CA PRO A 7 -0.48 4.10 -28.87
C PRO A 7 -0.42 5.10 -27.71
N THR A 8 -1.39 6.02 -27.64
CA THR A 8 -1.51 7.04 -26.59
C THR A 8 -1.64 6.43 -25.18
N ARG A 9 -2.13 5.18 -25.06
CA ARG A 9 -2.29 4.49 -23.76
C ARG A 9 -0.97 4.43 -22.95
N TRP A 10 0.17 4.24 -23.63
CA TRP A 10 1.47 4.18 -22.97
C TRP A 10 1.91 5.52 -22.39
N ARG A 11 1.63 6.62 -23.12
CA ARG A 11 1.87 7.98 -22.63
C ARG A 11 1.01 8.27 -21.40
N VAL A 12 -0.27 7.86 -21.42
CA VAL A 12 -1.19 8.02 -20.29
C VAL A 12 -0.73 7.19 -19.10
N LEU A 13 -0.30 5.93 -19.32
CA LEU A 13 0.23 5.07 -18.24
C LEU A 13 1.48 5.71 -17.60
N THR A 14 2.40 6.25 -18.41
CA THR A 14 3.59 6.95 -17.90
C THR A 14 3.19 8.19 -17.11
N LEU A 15 2.25 9.01 -17.61
CA LEU A 15 1.76 10.19 -16.91
C LEU A 15 1.13 9.83 -15.58
N LEU A 16 0.21 8.87 -15.56
CA LEU A 16 -0.48 8.42 -14.35
C LEU A 16 0.48 7.75 -13.37
N GLY A 17 1.41 6.92 -13.84
CA GLY A 17 2.43 6.30 -13.01
C GLY A 17 3.34 7.34 -12.35
N PHE A 18 3.78 8.35 -13.10
CA PHE A 18 4.61 9.42 -12.55
C PHE A 18 3.83 10.30 -11.56
N ALA A 19 2.58 10.65 -11.88
CA ALA A 19 1.73 11.40 -10.98
C ALA A 19 1.41 10.61 -9.69
N GLU A 20 1.16 9.31 -9.80
CA GLU A 20 0.93 8.42 -8.65
C GLU A 20 2.17 8.34 -7.75
N LEU A 21 3.36 8.17 -8.34
CA LEU A 21 4.62 8.19 -7.61
C LEU A 21 4.79 9.49 -6.82
N LEU A 22 4.58 10.63 -7.45
CA LEU A 22 4.71 11.94 -6.81
C LEU A 22 3.65 12.14 -5.73
N GLY A 23 2.38 11.84 -6.01
CA GLY A 23 1.27 12.00 -5.07
C GLY A 23 1.42 11.14 -3.83
N MET A 24 1.85 9.88 -4.01
CA MET A 24 1.98 8.92 -2.91
C MET A 24 3.23 9.14 -2.04
N SER A 25 4.15 10.02 -2.44
CA SER A 25 5.27 10.44 -1.60
C SER A 25 4.83 11.10 -0.28
N LEU A 26 3.63 11.66 -0.23
CA LEU A 26 3.05 12.22 1.00
C LEU A 26 2.89 11.19 2.12
N TRP A 27 2.69 9.90 1.77
CA TRP A 27 2.34 8.86 2.73
C TRP A 27 3.37 8.70 3.84
N PHE A 28 4.64 8.53 3.49
CA PHE A 28 5.75 8.33 4.43
C PHE A 28 6.63 9.58 4.62
N SER A 29 6.19 10.78 4.21
CA SER A 29 6.97 12.00 4.38
C SER A 29 7.34 12.28 5.85
N ALA A 30 6.37 12.17 6.78
CA ALA A 30 6.63 12.31 8.22
C ALA A 30 7.41 11.11 8.78
N SER A 31 7.16 9.90 8.28
CA SER A 31 7.85 8.68 8.74
C SER A 31 9.34 8.73 8.44
N ALA A 32 9.73 9.28 7.28
CA ALA A 32 11.15 9.43 6.90
C ALA A 32 11.92 10.40 7.80
N VAL A 33 11.21 11.32 8.45
CA VAL A 33 11.78 12.33 9.37
C VAL A 33 11.37 12.12 10.83
N THR A 34 10.85 10.94 11.16
CA THR A 34 10.43 10.56 12.52
C THR A 34 11.52 10.85 13.59
N PRO A 35 12.82 10.58 13.37
CA PRO A 35 13.83 10.90 14.39
C PRO A 35 13.87 12.38 14.74
N GLN A 36 13.72 13.28 13.75
CA GLN A 36 13.68 14.73 13.97
C GLN A 36 12.41 15.17 14.69
N LEU A 37 11.25 14.63 14.27
CA LEU A 37 9.96 14.94 14.91
C LEU A 37 9.93 14.47 16.37
N ARG A 38 10.51 13.30 16.65
CA ARG A 38 10.68 12.80 18.03
C ARG A 38 11.53 13.75 18.87
N ALA A 39 12.63 14.25 18.33
CA ALA A 39 13.49 15.20 19.03
C ALA A 39 12.81 16.56 19.29
N ILE A 40 12.01 17.05 18.33
CA ILE A 40 11.31 18.34 18.45
C ILE A 40 10.14 18.26 19.43
N TRP A 41 9.37 17.19 19.41
CA TRP A 41 8.13 17.06 20.19
C TRP A 41 8.23 16.11 21.40
N GLY A 42 9.39 15.52 21.66
CA GLY A 42 9.60 14.59 22.76
C GLY A 42 8.82 13.26 22.64
N LEU A 43 8.56 12.79 21.41
CA LEU A 43 7.65 11.66 21.18
C LEU A 43 8.20 10.33 21.65
N THR A 44 7.34 9.51 22.24
CA THR A 44 7.55 8.09 22.46
C THR A 44 7.56 7.32 21.12
N THR A 45 8.01 6.07 21.14
CA THR A 45 7.99 5.23 19.94
C THR A 45 6.56 4.96 19.45
N SER A 46 5.60 4.79 20.37
CA SER A 46 4.20 4.61 20.03
C SER A 46 3.60 5.84 19.37
N GLU A 47 3.84 7.05 19.92
CA GLU A 47 3.38 8.31 19.31
C GLU A 47 3.96 8.53 17.92
N ALA A 48 5.23 8.18 17.73
CA ALA A 48 5.86 8.22 16.41
C ALA A 48 5.17 7.26 15.42
N GLY A 49 4.74 6.08 15.86
CA GLY A 49 3.94 5.14 15.05
C GLY A 49 2.59 5.72 14.66
N TRP A 50 1.94 6.48 15.53
CA TRP A 50 0.67 7.11 15.24
C TRP A 50 0.74 8.13 14.12
N LEU A 51 1.87 8.81 13.88
CA LEU A 51 2.05 9.70 12.73
C LEU A 51 1.83 8.99 11.38
N THR A 52 2.02 7.67 11.32
CA THR A 52 1.72 6.86 10.13
C THR A 52 0.36 6.17 10.24
N SER A 53 0.00 5.62 11.41
CA SER A 53 -1.28 4.93 11.61
C SER A 53 -2.49 5.85 11.36
N ILE A 54 -2.39 7.12 11.74
CA ILE A 54 -3.48 8.08 11.54
C ILE A 54 -3.72 8.40 10.05
N VAL A 55 -2.69 8.24 9.19
CA VAL A 55 -2.85 8.35 7.72
C VAL A 55 -3.73 7.20 7.21
N GLN A 56 -3.56 5.99 7.75
CA GLN A 56 -4.40 4.85 7.40
C GLN A 56 -5.87 5.14 7.75
N LEU A 57 -6.12 5.63 8.97
CA LEU A 57 -7.47 6.00 9.38
C LEU A 57 -8.06 7.09 8.48
N GLY A 58 -7.27 8.13 8.18
CA GLY A 58 -7.67 9.18 7.23
C GLY A 58 -8.03 8.60 5.87
N PHE A 59 -7.19 7.69 5.34
CA PHE A 59 -7.43 7.03 4.06
C PHE A 59 -8.72 6.19 4.06
N VAL A 60 -9.00 5.45 5.13
CA VAL A 60 -10.26 4.69 5.28
C VAL A 60 -11.46 5.63 5.30
N CYS A 61 -11.41 6.69 6.10
CA CYS A 61 -12.49 7.68 6.15
C CYS A 61 -12.69 8.36 4.79
N GLY A 62 -11.61 8.75 4.12
CA GLY A 62 -11.66 9.33 2.78
C GLY A 62 -12.24 8.36 1.74
N THR A 63 -11.81 7.10 1.76
CA THR A 63 -12.36 6.06 0.87
C THR A 63 -13.84 5.85 1.14
N ALA A 64 -14.26 5.80 2.40
CA ALA A 64 -15.67 5.69 2.77
C ALA A 64 -16.49 6.89 2.26
N VAL A 65 -16.00 8.11 2.41
CA VAL A 65 -16.67 9.33 1.91
C VAL A 65 -16.78 9.30 0.38
N VAL A 66 -15.68 8.99 -0.33
CA VAL A 66 -15.67 8.88 -1.79
C VAL A 66 -16.66 7.83 -2.28
N ALA A 67 -16.74 6.67 -1.59
CA ALA A 67 -17.63 5.58 -1.96
C ALA A 67 -19.10 5.89 -1.64
N VAL A 68 -19.42 6.32 -0.42
CA VAL A 68 -20.79 6.57 0.03
C VAL A 68 -21.43 7.74 -0.75
N LEU A 69 -20.66 8.78 -1.02
CA LEU A 69 -21.12 9.92 -1.81
C LEU A 69 -20.98 9.68 -3.33
N ASN A 70 -20.47 8.53 -3.75
CA ASN A 70 -20.21 8.18 -5.16
C ASN A 70 -19.40 9.25 -5.90
N LEU A 71 -18.47 9.93 -5.22
CA LEU A 71 -17.73 11.07 -5.78
C LEU A 71 -16.96 10.69 -7.05
N ALA A 72 -16.44 9.47 -7.12
CA ALA A 72 -15.71 8.97 -8.30
C ALA A 72 -16.61 8.75 -9.54
N ASP A 73 -17.95 8.76 -9.39
CA ASP A 73 -18.91 8.62 -10.47
C ASP A 73 -19.64 9.94 -10.80
N ILE A 74 -19.66 10.89 -9.85
CA ILE A 74 -20.29 12.21 -9.99
C ILE A 74 -19.26 13.21 -10.54
N LEU A 75 -18.04 13.21 -10.00
CA LEU A 75 -16.98 14.12 -10.41
C LEU A 75 -16.13 13.52 -11.53
N PRO A 76 -15.62 14.32 -12.48
CA PRO A 76 -14.59 13.87 -13.40
C PRO A 76 -13.39 13.34 -12.60
N THR A 77 -12.96 12.12 -12.91
CA THR A 77 -11.92 11.41 -12.12
C THR A 77 -10.62 12.22 -12.02
N ARG A 78 -10.26 12.94 -13.11
CA ARG A 78 -9.11 13.87 -13.11
C ARG A 78 -9.24 15.00 -12.09
N THR A 79 -10.46 15.58 -11.96
CA THR A 79 -10.73 16.68 -11.03
C THR A 79 -10.63 16.20 -9.58
N LEU A 80 -11.22 15.03 -9.29
CA LEU A 80 -11.13 14.41 -7.98
C LEU A 80 -9.66 14.14 -7.59
N PHE A 81 -8.88 13.53 -8.50
CA PHE A 81 -7.45 13.28 -8.27
C PHE A 81 -6.70 14.59 -7.99
N SER A 82 -6.85 15.59 -8.86
CA SER A 82 -6.08 16.83 -8.78
C SER A 82 -6.42 17.63 -7.53
N ALA A 83 -7.71 17.76 -7.18
CA ALA A 83 -8.15 18.46 -5.97
C ALA A 83 -7.61 17.76 -4.71
N CYS A 84 -7.71 16.42 -4.66
CA CYS A 84 -7.24 15.65 -3.52
C CYS A 84 -5.71 15.66 -3.40
N ALA A 85 -4.96 15.58 -4.50
CA ALA A 85 -3.51 15.71 -4.49
C ALA A 85 -3.04 17.08 -3.99
N LEU A 86 -3.71 18.16 -4.44
CA LEU A 86 -3.45 19.52 -3.96
C LEU A 86 -3.72 19.67 -2.46
N LEU A 87 -4.91 19.26 -2.00
CA LEU A 87 -5.30 19.36 -0.59
C LEU A 87 -4.42 18.49 0.31
N GLY A 88 -4.03 17.31 -0.16
CA GLY A 88 -3.05 16.45 0.51
C GLY A 88 -1.67 17.10 0.62
N ALA A 89 -1.22 17.79 -0.45
CA ALA A 89 0.04 18.54 -0.44
C ALA A 89 0.03 19.67 0.59
N VAL A 90 -1.07 20.43 0.67
CA VAL A 90 -1.25 21.51 1.65
C VAL A 90 -1.27 20.96 3.08
N ALA A 91 -2.04 19.88 3.33
CA ALA A 91 -2.10 19.24 4.64
C ALA A 91 -0.71 18.73 5.07
N ASN A 92 0.05 18.09 4.16
CA ASN A 92 1.38 17.61 4.47
C ASN A 92 2.37 18.75 4.75
N ALA A 93 2.37 19.81 3.94
CA ALA A 93 3.24 20.99 4.16
C ALA A 93 2.92 21.69 5.49
N GLY A 94 1.65 21.71 5.88
CA GLY A 94 1.17 22.32 7.13
C GLY A 94 1.85 21.76 8.39
N ILE A 95 2.38 20.52 8.36
CA ILE A 95 3.15 19.94 9.48
C ILE A 95 4.34 20.82 9.89
N LEU A 96 4.90 21.59 8.96
CA LEU A 96 6.03 22.48 9.24
C LEU A 96 5.66 23.75 10.04
N ALA A 97 4.37 24.05 10.11
CA ALA A 97 3.83 25.27 10.73
C ALA A 97 3.07 25.03 12.05
N VAL A 98 2.82 23.75 12.41
CA VAL A 98 2.03 23.46 13.63
C VAL A 98 2.87 23.50 14.90
N PRO A 99 2.28 23.94 16.03
CA PRO A 99 2.99 24.12 17.30
C PRO A 99 3.32 22.78 18.00
N GLY A 100 2.71 21.66 17.60
CA GLY A 100 2.93 20.39 18.28
C GLY A 100 2.22 19.18 17.70
N TYR A 101 2.46 18.06 18.33
CA TYR A 101 2.05 16.73 17.91
C TYR A 101 0.53 16.55 17.65
N PRO A 102 -0.41 17.04 18.50
CA PRO A 102 -1.84 16.84 18.23
C PRO A 102 -2.31 17.46 16.91
N PHE A 103 -1.80 18.64 16.58
CA PHE A 103 -2.12 19.31 15.30
C PHE A 103 -1.50 18.58 14.13
N ALA A 104 -0.27 18.05 14.31
CA ALA A 104 0.38 17.22 13.31
C ALA A 104 -0.42 15.95 13.02
N LEU A 105 -1.00 15.29 14.03
CA LEU A 105 -1.90 14.15 13.84
C LEU A 105 -3.12 14.52 13.00
N GLY A 106 -3.76 15.66 13.25
CA GLY A 106 -4.88 16.15 12.44
C GLY A 106 -4.49 16.34 10.96
N LEU A 107 -3.34 16.95 10.70
CA LEU A 107 -2.84 17.13 9.33
C LEU A 107 -2.44 15.81 8.67
N ARG A 108 -1.90 14.85 9.41
CA ARG A 108 -1.60 13.50 8.90
C ARG A 108 -2.88 12.74 8.58
N PHE A 109 -3.94 12.86 9.41
CA PHE A 109 -5.26 12.35 9.10
C PHE A 109 -5.78 12.93 7.78
N LEU A 110 -5.76 14.27 7.63
CA LEU A 110 -6.18 14.94 6.40
C LEU A 110 -5.33 14.53 5.19
N THR A 111 -4.02 14.36 5.37
CA THR A 111 -3.15 13.83 4.31
C THR A 111 -3.67 12.47 3.83
N GLY A 112 -3.95 11.54 4.74
CA GLY A 112 -4.51 10.23 4.40
C GLY A 112 -5.89 10.32 3.76
N PHE A 113 -6.77 11.15 4.30
CA PHE A 113 -8.11 11.38 3.79
C PHE A 113 -8.10 11.83 2.32
N PHE A 114 -7.25 12.76 1.97
CA PHE A 114 -7.13 13.22 0.58
C PHE A 114 -6.41 12.20 -0.32
N LEU A 115 -5.47 11.41 0.19
CA LEU A 115 -4.84 10.34 -0.60
C LEU A 115 -5.84 9.26 -1.07
N ALA A 116 -6.99 9.11 -0.41
CA ALA A 116 -8.08 8.27 -0.89
C ALA A 116 -8.68 8.74 -2.23
N GLY A 117 -8.55 10.02 -2.55
CA GLY A 117 -8.91 10.58 -3.85
C GLY A 117 -7.77 10.59 -4.88
N VAL A 118 -6.61 9.98 -4.58
CA VAL A 118 -5.46 9.89 -5.48
C VAL A 118 -5.33 8.48 -6.05
N TYR A 119 -5.03 7.49 -5.22
CA TYR A 119 -4.73 6.13 -5.67
C TYR A 119 -5.91 5.40 -6.35
N PRO A 120 -7.12 5.29 -5.78
CA PRO A 120 -8.22 4.61 -6.44
C PRO A 120 -8.66 5.28 -7.76
N PRO A 121 -8.72 6.63 -7.85
CA PRO A 121 -8.94 7.31 -9.12
C PRO A 121 -7.88 7.02 -10.18
N ALA A 122 -6.58 6.95 -9.82
CA ALA A 122 -5.52 6.60 -10.76
C ALA A 122 -5.72 5.21 -11.36
N MET A 123 -6.11 4.23 -10.54
CA MET A 123 -6.47 2.88 -11.01
C MET A 123 -7.67 2.92 -11.97
N LYS A 124 -8.72 3.68 -11.62
CA LYS A 124 -9.91 3.86 -12.49
C LYS A 124 -9.53 4.49 -13.82
N MET A 125 -8.76 5.57 -13.81
CA MET A 125 -8.25 6.24 -15.01
C MET A 125 -7.44 5.29 -15.89
N THR A 126 -6.53 4.51 -15.32
CA THR A 126 -5.75 3.50 -16.06
C THR A 126 -6.67 2.46 -16.72
N ALA A 127 -7.70 2.01 -16.02
CA ALA A 127 -8.64 1.03 -16.52
C ALA A 127 -9.47 1.51 -17.74
N THR A 128 -9.59 2.83 -17.96
CA THR A 128 -10.25 3.38 -19.16
C THR A 128 -9.40 3.26 -20.43
N TRP A 129 -8.10 3.01 -20.29
CA TRP A 129 -7.15 2.90 -21.41
C TRP A 129 -6.72 1.47 -21.73
N PHE A 130 -6.90 0.53 -20.77
CA PHE A 130 -6.42 -0.83 -20.91
C PHE A 130 -7.54 -1.86 -20.73
N ARG A 131 -7.80 -2.67 -21.75
CA ARG A 131 -8.58 -3.92 -21.68
C ARG A 131 -7.66 -5.12 -21.72
N ALA A 132 -6.81 -5.21 -22.75
CA ALA A 132 -5.69 -6.12 -22.76
C ALA A 132 -4.57 -5.56 -21.86
N GLU A 133 -3.70 -6.41 -21.33
CA GLU A 133 -2.56 -6.03 -20.48
C GLU A 133 -2.95 -5.20 -19.24
N ARG A 134 -4.22 -5.30 -18.81
CA ARG A 134 -4.74 -4.55 -17.66
C ARG A 134 -4.01 -4.88 -16.37
N GLY A 135 -3.65 -6.16 -16.17
CA GLY A 135 -2.86 -6.61 -15.01
C GLY A 135 -1.50 -5.93 -14.96
N PHE A 136 -0.81 -5.85 -16.09
CA PHE A 136 0.45 -5.13 -16.22
C PHE A 136 0.29 -3.63 -15.90
N ALA A 137 -0.71 -2.96 -16.52
CA ALA A 137 -0.93 -1.53 -16.32
C ALA A 137 -1.24 -1.18 -14.86
N ILE A 138 -2.10 -1.96 -14.19
CA ILE A 138 -2.37 -1.83 -12.76
C ILE A 138 -1.11 -2.11 -11.93
N GLY A 139 -0.32 -3.13 -12.31
CA GLY A 139 0.97 -3.43 -11.68
C GLY A 139 1.94 -2.25 -11.73
N VAL A 140 1.98 -1.51 -12.85
CA VAL A 140 2.78 -0.28 -13.00
C VAL A 140 2.29 0.81 -12.05
N ILE A 141 0.99 1.04 -11.92
CA ILE A 141 0.43 2.04 -10.97
C ILE A 141 0.74 1.66 -9.52
N VAL A 142 0.57 0.39 -9.14
CA VAL A 142 0.91 -0.08 -7.79
C VAL A 142 2.42 -0.01 -7.55
N GLY A 143 3.23 -0.29 -8.56
CA GLY A 143 4.68 -0.11 -8.51
C GLY A 143 5.08 1.35 -8.30
N ALA A 144 4.46 2.27 -9.03
CA ALA A 144 4.67 3.71 -8.90
C ALA A 144 4.27 4.21 -7.51
N LEU A 145 3.12 3.79 -6.99
CA LEU A 145 2.68 4.03 -5.61
C LEU A 145 3.75 3.59 -4.60
N THR A 146 4.29 2.39 -4.78
CA THR A 146 5.27 1.80 -3.86
C THR A 146 6.58 2.59 -3.85
N ILE A 147 7.11 2.93 -5.03
CA ILE A 147 8.30 3.77 -5.18
C ILE A 147 8.03 5.18 -4.63
N GLY A 148 6.85 5.73 -4.89
CA GLY A 148 6.42 7.02 -4.38
C GLY A 148 6.47 7.09 -2.86
N LYS A 149 5.92 6.08 -2.18
CA LYS A 149 5.99 5.96 -0.71
C LYS A 149 7.43 5.88 -0.19
N ALA A 150 8.34 5.27 -0.95
CA ALA A 150 9.76 5.18 -0.60
C ALA A 150 10.53 6.51 -0.78
N THR A 151 10.10 7.36 -1.73
CA THR A 151 10.83 8.58 -2.14
C THR A 151 11.26 9.49 -0.98
N PRO A 152 10.49 9.73 0.09
CA PRO A 152 10.93 10.54 1.22
C PRO A 152 12.22 10.03 1.89
N TYR A 153 12.42 8.71 1.92
CA TYR A 153 13.65 8.12 2.45
C TYR A 153 14.85 8.39 1.53
N LEU A 154 14.64 8.39 0.20
CA LEU A 154 15.68 8.76 -0.76
C LEU A 154 16.10 10.23 -0.57
N VAL A 155 15.14 11.14 -0.47
CA VAL A 155 15.41 12.56 -0.18
C VAL A 155 16.14 12.72 1.14
N ARG A 156 15.74 11.98 2.18
CA ARG A 156 16.39 11.97 3.50
C ARG A 156 17.82 11.45 3.47
N ALA A 157 18.18 10.62 2.50
CA ALA A 157 19.52 10.10 2.32
C ALA A 157 20.51 11.10 1.73
N LEU A 158 20.04 12.24 1.17
CA LEU A 158 20.92 13.29 0.66
C LEU A 158 21.68 13.99 1.80
N PRO A 159 22.90 14.47 1.55
CA PRO A 159 23.70 15.18 2.54
C PRO A 159 22.97 16.41 3.09
N HIS A 160 23.04 16.63 4.39
CA HIS A 160 22.53 17.82 5.10
C HIS A 160 21.01 18.05 4.97
N VAL A 161 20.24 17.07 4.48
CA VAL A 161 18.77 17.17 4.35
C VAL A 161 18.10 16.87 5.71
N GLY A 162 17.34 17.85 6.20
CA GLY A 162 16.55 17.76 7.42
C GLY A 162 15.06 17.56 7.17
N LEU A 163 14.25 17.93 8.16
CA LEU A 163 12.79 17.84 8.15
C LEU A 163 12.13 18.60 6.97
N ARG A 164 12.45 19.90 6.84
CA ARG A 164 11.79 20.79 5.88
C ARG A 164 11.94 20.32 4.43
N PRO A 165 13.14 20.00 3.89
CA PRO A 165 13.28 19.56 2.51
C PRO A 165 12.50 18.28 2.21
N VAL A 166 12.46 17.31 3.12
CA VAL A 166 11.72 16.05 2.90
C VAL A 166 10.23 16.31 2.77
N VAL A 167 9.66 17.09 3.70
CA VAL A 167 8.21 17.41 3.71
C VAL A 167 7.85 18.26 2.49
N LEU A 168 8.65 19.31 2.18
CA LEU A 168 8.36 20.18 1.05
C LEU A 168 8.54 19.48 -0.30
N THR A 169 9.57 18.66 -0.50
CA THR A 169 9.74 17.89 -1.75
C THR A 169 8.54 16.97 -1.99
N SER A 170 8.05 16.27 -0.97
CA SER A 170 6.84 15.44 -1.10
C SER A 170 5.61 16.29 -1.44
N SER A 171 5.44 17.46 -0.79
CA SER A 171 4.29 18.34 -1.02
C SER A 171 4.34 18.97 -2.43
N VAL A 172 5.49 19.43 -2.87
CA VAL A 172 5.69 19.94 -4.24
C VAL A 172 5.47 18.82 -5.26
N GLY A 173 5.94 17.61 -5.00
CA GLY A 173 5.67 16.44 -5.83
C GLY A 173 4.18 16.20 -6.02
N ALA A 174 3.40 16.22 -4.94
CA ALA A 174 1.95 16.04 -5.01
C ALA A 174 1.24 17.20 -5.73
N LEU A 175 1.73 18.43 -5.59
CA LEU A 175 1.24 19.58 -6.36
C LEU A 175 1.52 19.39 -7.87
N VAL A 176 2.71 18.95 -8.24
CA VAL A 176 3.07 18.62 -9.62
C VAL A 176 2.15 17.49 -10.15
N ALA A 177 1.89 16.45 -9.35
CA ALA A 177 0.94 15.39 -9.72
C ALA A 177 -0.47 15.93 -9.99
N ALA A 178 -0.96 16.85 -9.15
CA ALA A 178 -2.26 17.51 -9.35
C ALA A 178 -2.34 18.25 -10.68
N ILE A 179 -1.28 19.00 -11.03
CA ILE A 179 -1.20 19.76 -12.30
C ILE A 179 -1.11 18.80 -13.49
N LEU A 180 -0.23 17.81 -13.43
CA LEU A 180 -0.02 16.83 -14.51
C LEU A 180 -1.32 16.11 -14.88
N VAL A 181 -2.07 15.63 -13.89
CA VAL A 181 -3.34 14.93 -14.15
C VAL A 181 -4.44 15.91 -14.54
N GLY A 182 -4.54 17.06 -13.88
CA GLY A 182 -5.58 18.05 -14.16
C GLY A 182 -5.52 18.59 -15.59
N VAL A 183 -4.32 18.78 -16.12
CA VAL A 183 -4.10 19.32 -17.47
C VAL A 183 -3.89 18.23 -18.51
N GLY A 184 -3.09 17.20 -18.17
CA GLY A 184 -2.58 16.23 -19.14
C GLY A 184 -3.45 14.98 -19.33
N TYR A 185 -4.31 14.63 -18.36
CA TYR A 185 -5.14 13.43 -18.46
C TYR A 185 -6.45 13.70 -19.21
N ARG A 186 -6.82 12.73 -20.04
CA ARG A 186 -8.16 12.61 -20.68
C ARG A 186 -8.64 11.16 -20.53
N ASP A 187 -9.98 10.98 -20.43
CA ASP A 187 -10.58 9.66 -20.33
C ASP A 187 -10.29 8.82 -21.57
N GLY A 188 -10.09 7.53 -21.35
CA GLY A 188 -9.77 6.57 -22.38
C GLY A 188 -11.00 6.08 -23.16
N PRO A 189 -10.78 5.30 -24.25
CA PRO A 189 -11.81 4.78 -25.12
C PRO A 189 -12.71 3.72 -24.48
N TYR A 190 -12.32 3.20 -23.31
CA TYR A 190 -13.04 2.14 -22.60
C TYR A 190 -13.72 2.70 -21.35
N PRO A 191 -14.98 3.14 -21.41
CA PRO A 191 -15.66 3.70 -20.26
C PRO A 191 -15.72 2.69 -19.14
N PHE A 192 -15.39 3.14 -17.94
CA PHE A 192 -15.51 2.33 -16.74
C PHE A 192 -16.97 2.35 -16.29
N GLY A 193 -17.61 1.17 -16.25
CA GLY A 193 -19.00 1.07 -15.78
C GLY A 193 -19.12 1.59 -14.35
N ARG A 194 -20.20 2.35 -14.08
CA ARG A 194 -20.52 2.81 -12.73
C ARG A 194 -20.72 1.60 -11.83
N ARG A 195 -20.07 1.59 -10.68
CA ARG A 195 -20.13 0.52 -9.68
C ARG A 195 -20.28 1.15 -8.29
N PRO A 196 -21.43 1.78 -8.02
CA PRO A 196 -21.62 2.51 -6.78
C PRO A 196 -21.59 1.58 -5.58
N PHE A 197 -21.11 2.11 -4.45
CA PHE A 197 -21.24 1.46 -3.16
C PHE A 197 -22.71 1.42 -2.74
N SER A 198 -23.15 0.30 -2.18
CA SER A 198 -24.51 0.14 -1.65
C SER A 198 -24.49 -0.59 -0.32
N TRP A 199 -25.04 0.05 0.71
CA TRP A 199 -25.19 -0.57 2.03
C TRP A 199 -26.04 -1.86 1.98
N GLY A 200 -27.07 -1.91 1.13
CA GLY A 200 -27.90 -3.10 0.93
C GLY A 200 -27.13 -4.31 0.40
N GLN A 201 -26.06 -4.08 -0.36
CA GLN A 201 -25.23 -5.13 -0.93
C GLN A 201 -24.14 -5.64 0.04
N VAL A 202 -23.85 -4.92 1.13
CA VAL A 202 -22.82 -5.36 2.10
C VAL A 202 -23.16 -6.74 2.66
N GLY A 203 -24.44 -6.96 3.05
CA GLY A 203 -24.90 -8.25 3.56
C GLY A 203 -24.80 -9.38 2.52
N GLU A 204 -25.07 -9.10 1.25
CA GLU A 204 -24.90 -10.04 0.14
C GLU A 204 -23.43 -10.42 -0.04
N VAL A 205 -22.55 -9.42 -0.14
CA VAL A 205 -21.11 -9.60 -0.32
C VAL A 205 -20.48 -10.45 0.80
N VAL A 206 -20.79 -10.12 2.06
CA VAL A 206 -20.21 -10.81 3.22
C VAL A 206 -20.66 -12.28 3.31
N ARG A 207 -21.82 -12.64 2.72
CA ARG A 207 -22.28 -14.03 2.65
C ARG A 207 -21.53 -14.87 1.61
N VAL A 208 -20.93 -14.25 0.60
CA VAL A 208 -20.19 -14.97 -0.45
C VAL A 208 -18.93 -15.60 0.15
N ARG A 209 -18.85 -16.93 0.12
CA ARG A 209 -17.73 -17.70 0.70
C ARG A 209 -16.39 -17.34 0.05
N GLU A 210 -16.35 -17.24 -1.27
CA GLU A 210 -15.14 -16.93 -2.02
C GLU A 210 -14.62 -15.52 -1.68
N TRP A 211 -15.53 -14.53 -1.58
CA TRP A 211 -15.18 -13.19 -1.15
C TRP A 211 -14.56 -13.18 0.26
N ARG A 212 -15.13 -13.93 1.20
CA ARG A 212 -14.58 -14.04 2.57
C ARG A 212 -13.17 -14.61 2.57
N LEU A 213 -12.93 -15.65 1.76
CA LEU A 213 -11.61 -16.29 1.68
C LEU A 213 -10.58 -15.39 0.99
N ALA A 214 -10.95 -14.71 -0.10
CA ALA A 214 -10.11 -13.73 -0.78
C ALA A 214 -9.78 -12.55 0.15
N THR A 215 -10.78 -12.04 0.86
CA THR A 215 -10.62 -10.95 1.84
C THR A 215 -9.78 -11.40 3.04
N ALA A 216 -9.96 -12.59 3.57
CA ALA A 216 -9.14 -13.11 4.67
C ALA A 216 -7.65 -13.22 4.26
N SER A 217 -7.37 -13.65 3.02
CA SER A 217 -6.00 -13.66 2.50
C SER A 217 -5.43 -12.25 2.36
N TYR A 218 -6.22 -11.30 1.86
CA TYR A 218 -5.86 -9.89 1.79
C TYR A 218 -5.59 -9.29 3.18
N LEU A 219 -6.39 -9.61 4.18
CA LEU A 219 -6.17 -9.17 5.56
C LEU A 219 -4.85 -9.71 6.12
N GLY A 220 -4.49 -10.96 5.78
CA GLY A 220 -3.19 -11.52 6.13
C GLY A 220 -2.02 -10.74 5.52
N HIS A 221 -2.10 -10.40 4.23
CA HIS A 221 -1.14 -9.54 3.55
C HIS A 221 -1.05 -8.14 4.19
N MET A 222 -2.20 -7.51 4.48
CA MET A 222 -2.24 -6.16 5.06
C MET A 222 -1.72 -6.12 6.50
N PHE A 223 -1.88 -7.19 7.26
CA PHE A 223 -1.34 -7.31 8.61
C PHE A 223 0.20 -7.18 8.64
N GLU A 224 0.86 -7.66 7.61
CA GLU A 224 2.32 -7.59 7.46
C GLU A 224 2.76 -6.27 6.82
N LEU A 225 2.21 -5.92 5.68
CA LEU A 225 2.73 -4.93 4.73
C LEU A 225 3.05 -3.57 5.36
N TYR A 226 2.04 -2.93 5.95
CA TYR A 226 2.23 -1.55 6.45
C TYR A 226 3.02 -1.47 7.75
N ALA A 227 2.95 -2.50 8.59
CA ALA A 227 3.78 -2.60 9.76
C ALA A 227 5.26 -2.78 9.37
N PHE A 228 5.54 -3.64 8.38
CA PHE A 228 6.87 -3.78 7.80
C PHE A 228 7.40 -2.44 7.25
N TRP A 229 6.67 -1.78 6.37
CA TRP A 229 7.09 -0.50 5.78
C TRP A 229 7.31 0.61 6.82
N THR A 230 6.48 0.65 7.84
CA THR A 230 6.58 1.67 8.90
C THR A 230 7.82 1.49 9.76
N TRP A 231 8.13 0.25 10.12
CA TRP A 231 9.15 -0.04 11.12
C TRP A 231 10.47 -0.54 10.57
N ILE A 232 10.55 -0.90 9.27
CA ILE A 232 11.80 -1.38 8.66
C ILE A 232 12.97 -0.39 8.81
N PRO A 233 12.81 0.95 8.70
CA PRO A 233 13.93 1.86 8.88
C PRO A 233 14.49 1.81 10.31
N ILE A 234 13.62 1.67 11.31
CA ILE A 234 14.03 1.61 12.72
C ILE A 234 14.64 0.26 13.04
N PHE A 235 14.08 -0.82 12.50
CA PHE A 235 14.66 -2.17 12.64
C PHE A 235 16.07 -2.25 12.04
N LEU A 236 16.26 -1.71 10.82
CA LEU A 236 17.56 -1.63 10.17
C LEU A 236 18.55 -0.81 11.01
N ALA A 237 18.10 0.34 11.56
CA ALA A 237 18.92 1.18 12.43
C ALA A 237 19.37 0.42 13.68
N ALA A 238 18.45 -0.26 14.36
CA ALA A 238 18.75 -1.04 15.56
C ALA A 238 19.69 -2.22 15.26
N SER A 239 19.47 -2.93 14.15
CA SER A 239 20.30 -4.06 13.73
C SER A 239 21.72 -3.64 13.36
N ILE A 240 21.86 -2.54 12.59
CA ILE A 240 23.17 -2.00 12.20
C ILE A 240 23.92 -1.46 13.43
N ALA A 241 23.22 -0.81 14.36
CA ALA A 241 23.81 -0.37 15.62
C ALA A 241 24.30 -1.54 16.50
N ALA A 242 23.60 -2.65 16.48
CA ALA A 242 24.03 -3.88 17.16
C ALA A 242 25.29 -4.50 16.51
N HIS A 243 25.45 -4.34 15.18
CA HIS A 243 26.60 -4.85 14.45
C HIS A 243 27.86 -3.95 14.54
N LEU A 244 27.68 -2.64 14.32
CA LEU A 244 28.79 -1.66 14.22
C LEU A 244 29.05 -0.88 15.52
N GLY A 245 28.18 -1.03 16.52
CA GLY A 245 28.16 -0.20 17.72
C GLY A 245 27.30 1.06 17.59
N ALA A 246 26.77 1.53 18.72
CA ALA A 246 25.78 2.63 18.78
C ALA A 246 26.31 4.00 18.29
N ARG A 247 27.63 4.19 18.18
CA ARG A 247 28.25 5.44 17.73
C ARG A 247 28.41 5.57 16.22
N ALA A 248 28.11 4.52 15.46
CA ALA A 248 28.23 4.53 14.00
C ALA A 248 27.25 5.55 13.36
N ARG A 249 27.79 6.54 12.63
CA ARG A 249 26.98 7.54 11.92
C ARG A 249 26.48 7.00 10.58
N VAL A 250 25.45 6.16 10.60
CA VAL A 250 24.96 5.41 9.43
C VAL A 250 23.57 5.87 8.96
N SER A 251 23.12 7.06 9.34
CA SER A 251 21.78 7.55 9.01
C SER A 251 21.49 7.58 7.49
N ARG A 252 22.49 7.90 6.66
CA ARG A 252 22.39 7.86 5.20
C ARG A 252 22.20 6.43 4.69
N LEU A 253 22.99 5.49 5.19
CA LEU A 253 22.88 4.07 4.82
C LEU A 253 21.51 3.51 5.19
N ILE A 254 21.01 3.81 6.40
CA ILE A 254 19.68 3.39 6.85
C ILE A 254 18.59 3.94 5.92
N SER A 255 18.67 5.23 5.54
CA SER A 255 17.70 5.83 4.65
C SER A 255 17.73 5.22 3.25
N LEU A 256 18.93 4.93 2.70
CA LEU A 256 19.08 4.24 1.42
C LEU A 256 18.56 2.81 1.45
N LEU A 257 18.87 2.05 2.51
CA LEU A 257 18.34 0.71 2.69
C LEU A 257 16.82 0.71 2.83
N ALA A 258 16.24 1.65 3.59
CA ALA A 258 14.79 1.79 3.70
C ALA A 258 14.15 2.13 2.35
N PHE A 259 14.75 3.08 1.59
CA PHE A 259 14.31 3.40 0.25
C PHE A 259 14.34 2.17 -0.66
N THR A 260 15.50 1.50 -0.78
CA THR A 260 15.65 0.35 -1.70
C THR A 260 14.76 -0.82 -1.30
N THR A 261 14.60 -1.07 0.00
CA THR A 261 13.71 -2.12 0.54
C THR A 261 12.26 -1.90 0.14
N ILE A 262 11.76 -0.67 0.22
CA ILE A 262 10.38 -0.37 -0.16
C ILE A 262 10.26 -0.26 -1.69
N ALA A 263 11.17 0.45 -2.34
CA ALA A 263 11.11 0.74 -3.77
C ALA A 263 11.21 -0.52 -4.65
N ILE A 264 11.99 -1.54 -4.24
CA ILE A 264 12.09 -2.81 -4.98
C ILE A 264 10.75 -3.53 -5.09
N GLY A 265 9.83 -3.26 -4.17
CA GLY A 265 8.46 -3.74 -4.24
C GLY A 265 7.71 -3.24 -5.49
N GLY A 266 8.14 -2.11 -6.07
CA GLY A 266 7.63 -1.66 -7.36
C GLY A 266 7.89 -2.67 -8.49
N LEU A 267 9.10 -3.25 -8.52
CA LEU A 267 9.43 -4.33 -9.44
C LEU A 267 8.64 -5.60 -9.09
N GLY A 268 8.47 -5.89 -7.79
CA GLY A 268 7.65 -7.00 -7.29
C GLY A 268 6.22 -6.93 -7.80
N SER A 269 5.58 -5.74 -7.76
CA SER A 269 4.21 -5.53 -8.23
C SER A 269 4.06 -5.77 -9.74
N VAL A 270 5.00 -5.27 -10.55
CA VAL A 270 5.00 -5.50 -12.01
C VAL A 270 5.22 -6.98 -12.33
N TRP A 271 6.24 -7.59 -11.70
CA TRP A 271 6.50 -9.03 -11.86
C TRP A 271 5.31 -9.88 -11.42
N GLY A 272 4.67 -9.52 -10.29
CA GLY A 272 3.50 -10.21 -9.76
C GLY A 272 2.33 -10.18 -10.74
N GLY A 273 2.06 -9.04 -11.38
CA GLY A 273 1.05 -8.93 -12.44
C GLY A 273 1.32 -9.90 -13.60
N LEU A 274 2.54 -9.87 -14.14
CA LEU A 274 2.97 -10.75 -15.25
C LEU A 274 2.95 -12.23 -14.86
N PHE A 275 3.35 -12.56 -13.65
CA PHE A 275 3.36 -13.93 -13.15
C PHE A 275 1.94 -14.46 -12.97
N ALA A 276 1.04 -13.65 -12.37
CA ALA A 276 -0.34 -14.03 -12.13
C ALA A 276 -1.10 -14.32 -13.42
N ASP A 277 -0.89 -13.51 -14.46
CA ASP A 277 -1.50 -13.71 -15.77
C ASP A 277 -1.08 -15.04 -16.44
N LYS A 278 0.15 -15.52 -16.15
CA LYS A 278 0.70 -16.76 -16.73
C LYS A 278 0.48 -18.01 -15.87
N ARG A 279 0.54 -17.88 -14.55
CA ARG A 279 0.63 -19.00 -13.62
C ARG A 279 -0.50 -19.09 -12.62
N GLY A 280 -1.46 -18.13 -12.66
CA GLY A 280 -2.60 -18.03 -11.76
C GLY A 280 -2.33 -17.18 -10.51
N ARG A 281 -3.39 -16.51 -10.05
CA ARG A 281 -3.34 -15.54 -8.94
C ARG A 281 -3.10 -16.19 -7.59
N GLU A 282 -3.79 -17.30 -7.32
CA GLU A 282 -3.70 -18.03 -6.05
C GLU A 282 -2.28 -18.57 -5.80
N ARG A 283 -1.61 -18.98 -6.89
CA ARG A 283 -0.21 -19.44 -6.82
C ARG A 283 0.74 -18.30 -6.51
N LEU A 284 0.58 -17.16 -7.17
CA LEU A 284 1.38 -15.96 -6.88
C LEU A 284 1.21 -15.54 -5.42
N VAL A 285 -0.05 -15.39 -4.95
CA VAL A 285 -0.34 -14.99 -3.56
C VAL A 285 0.30 -15.97 -2.57
N THR A 286 0.19 -17.27 -2.83
CA THR A 286 0.81 -18.29 -1.96
C THR A 286 2.33 -18.13 -1.90
N ILE A 287 3.00 -17.93 -3.03
CA ILE A 287 4.46 -17.76 -3.09
C ILE A 287 4.87 -16.47 -2.38
N SER A 288 4.19 -15.36 -2.67
CA SER A 288 4.50 -14.07 -2.08
C SER A 288 4.39 -14.08 -0.56
N LEU A 289 3.27 -14.58 -0.04
CA LEU A 289 3.05 -14.70 1.40
C LEU A 289 4.01 -15.70 2.05
N PHE A 290 4.38 -16.80 1.37
CA PHE A 290 5.33 -17.76 1.90
C PHE A 290 6.73 -17.14 2.03
N VAL A 291 7.21 -16.44 1.00
CA VAL A 291 8.54 -15.82 1.04
C VAL A 291 8.55 -14.67 2.03
N SER A 292 7.55 -13.76 2.03
CA SER A 292 7.51 -12.64 2.96
C SER A 292 7.37 -13.10 4.42
N GLY A 293 6.51 -14.08 4.68
CA GLY A 293 6.37 -14.70 6.00
C GLY A 293 7.65 -15.39 6.49
N SER A 294 8.41 -16.02 5.58
CA SER A 294 9.73 -16.57 5.90
C SER A 294 10.71 -15.46 6.26
N CYS A 295 10.67 -14.31 5.58
CA CYS A 295 11.48 -13.15 5.93
C CYS A 295 11.14 -12.61 7.32
N CYS A 296 9.85 -12.60 7.72
CA CYS A 296 9.46 -12.23 9.08
C CYS A 296 10.20 -13.08 10.14
N LEU A 297 10.24 -14.39 9.94
CA LEU A 297 10.88 -15.34 10.86
C LEU A 297 12.41 -15.19 10.85
N LEU A 298 13.01 -15.05 9.67
CA LEU A 298 14.45 -14.92 9.49
C LEU A 298 15.00 -13.58 9.98
N SER A 299 14.15 -12.54 10.09
CA SER A 299 14.58 -11.20 10.51
C SER A 299 15.28 -11.18 11.86
N GLY A 300 14.79 -11.96 12.82
CA GLY A 300 15.39 -12.08 14.15
C GLY A 300 16.73 -12.82 14.14
N ALA A 301 16.88 -13.82 13.27
CA ALA A 301 18.13 -14.59 13.15
C ALA A 301 19.27 -13.73 12.55
N LEU A 302 18.93 -12.85 11.58
CA LEU A 302 19.89 -11.97 10.91
C LEU A 302 20.10 -10.62 11.62
N PHE A 303 19.37 -10.36 12.72
CA PHE A 303 19.53 -9.13 13.50
C PHE A 303 20.92 -9.03 14.12
N GLY A 304 21.61 -7.91 13.88
CA GLY A 304 23.01 -7.71 14.32
C GLY A 304 24.04 -8.47 13.47
N GLY A 305 23.60 -9.15 12.42
CA GLY A 305 24.46 -9.83 11.47
C GLY A 305 25.06 -8.88 10.40
N PRO A 306 25.79 -9.45 9.41
CA PRO A 306 26.43 -8.66 8.36
C PRO A 306 25.41 -7.81 7.58
N ILE A 307 25.76 -6.55 7.30
CA ILE A 307 24.85 -5.58 6.65
C ILE A 307 24.38 -6.06 5.27
N TRP A 308 25.21 -6.76 4.52
CA TRP A 308 24.83 -7.31 3.21
C TRP A 308 23.74 -8.40 3.34
N ALA A 309 23.80 -9.25 4.35
CA ALA A 309 22.81 -10.29 4.58
C ALA A 309 21.48 -9.69 5.04
N LEU A 310 21.54 -8.71 5.94
CA LEU A 310 20.37 -7.93 6.36
C LEU A 310 19.72 -7.19 5.18
N GLY A 311 20.54 -6.56 4.32
CA GLY A 311 20.09 -5.87 3.12
C GLY A 311 19.45 -6.82 2.11
N ALA A 312 20.05 -7.99 1.87
CA ALA A 312 19.48 -9.02 1.00
C ALA A 312 18.12 -9.52 1.50
N LEU A 313 18.00 -9.80 2.81
CA LEU A 313 16.73 -10.16 3.44
C LEU A 313 15.68 -9.06 3.24
N ALA A 314 16.04 -7.81 3.57
CA ALA A 314 15.12 -6.67 3.48
C ALA A 314 14.63 -6.43 2.05
N MET A 315 15.51 -6.54 1.04
CA MET A 315 15.13 -6.41 -0.37
C MET A 315 14.26 -7.58 -0.84
N THR A 316 14.58 -8.81 -0.47
CA THR A 316 13.73 -9.98 -0.79
C THR A 316 12.35 -9.80 -0.18
N TRP A 317 12.30 -9.39 1.08
CA TRP A 317 11.03 -9.11 1.76
C TRP A 317 10.27 -7.98 1.07
N GLY A 318 10.91 -6.84 0.80
CA GLY A 318 10.31 -5.70 0.12
C GLY A 318 9.75 -6.03 -1.26
N PHE A 319 10.39 -6.93 -2.00
CA PHE A 319 9.91 -7.41 -3.29
C PHE A 319 8.64 -8.24 -3.15
N PHE A 320 8.65 -9.26 -2.28
CA PHE A 320 7.55 -10.22 -2.19
C PHE A 320 6.37 -9.72 -1.37
N VAL A 321 6.57 -8.85 -0.38
CA VAL A 321 5.50 -8.34 0.48
C VAL A 321 4.42 -7.55 -0.26
N ILE A 322 4.70 -7.03 -1.47
CA ILE A 322 3.76 -6.25 -2.27
C ILE A 322 3.41 -6.92 -3.61
N ALA A 323 4.14 -7.98 -4.01
CA ALA A 323 4.00 -8.60 -5.32
C ALA A 323 2.59 -9.14 -5.61
N ASP A 324 1.86 -9.54 -4.58
CA ASP A 324 0.50 -10.07 -4.64
C ASP A 324 -0.60 -9.01 -4.49
N SER A 325 -0.26 -7.78 -4.10
CA SER A 325 -1.23 -6.76 -3.69
C SER A 325 -2.31 -6.47 -4.75
N ALA A 326 -1.93 -6.35 -6.01
CA ALA A 326 -2.87 -6.09 -7.09
C ALA A 326 -3.85 -7.25 -7.34
N GLN A 327 -3.48 -8.48 -6.97
CA GLN A 327 -4.28 -9.67 -7.24
C GLN A 327 -5.48 -9.81 -6.31
N PHE A 328 -5.40 -9.28 -5.10
CA PHE A 328 -6.53 -9.34 -4.16
C PHE A 328 -7.76 -8.59 -4.66
N SER A 329 -7.57 -7.44 -5.29
CA SER A 329 -8.69 -6.71 -5.92
C SER A 329 -9.31 -7.51 -7.06
N THR A 330 -8.50 -8.22 -7.85
CA THR A 330 -8.97 -9.07 -8.93
C THR A 330 -9.71 -10.30 -8.40
N LEU A 331 -9.15 -10.99 -7.39
CA LEU A 331 -9.80 -12.14 -6.74
C LEU A 331 -11.17 -11.78 -6.18
N VAL A 332 -11.31 -10.61 -5.55
CA VAL A 332 -12.61 -10.11 -5.06
C VAL A 332 -13.56 -9.81 -6.20
N THR A 333 -13.08 -9.15 -7.27
CA THR A 333 -13.91 -8.84 -8.44
C THR A 333 -14.47 -10.10 -9.10
N GLU A 334 -13.72 -11.19 -9.09
CA GLU A 334 -14.13 -12.49 -9.64
C GLU A 334 -15.02 -13.30 -8.69
N SER A 335 -15.05 -12.93 -7.41
CA SER A 335 -15.79 -13.69 -6.37
C SER A 335 -17.23 -13.22 -6.16
N VAL A 336 -17.61 -12.07 -6.70
CA VAL A 336 -18.94 -11.47 -6.47
C VAL A 336 -19.64 -11.12 -7.77
N PRO A 337 -20.98 -11.01 -7.79
CA PRO A 337 -21.71 -10.55 -8.96
C PRO A 337 -21.27 -9.15 -9.40
N PRO A 338 -21.37 -8.82 -10.73
CA PRO A 338 -20.87 -7.55 -11.27
C PRO A 338 -21.45 -6.29 -10.61
N HIS A 339 -22.72 -6.33 -10.16
CA HIS A 339 -23.37 -5.20 -9.50
C HIS A 339 -22.79 -4.93 -8.09
N ALA A 340 -22.25 -5.93 -7.40
CA ALA A 340 -21.74 -5.83 -6.05
C ALA A 340 -20.23 -5.57 -5.95
N VAL A 341 -19.52 -5.53 -7.09
CA VAL A 341 -18.04 -5.38 -7.13
C VAL A 341 -17.56 -4.11 -6.43
N GLY A 342 -18.22 -2.97 -6.64
CA GLY A 342 -17.82 -1.70 -5.99
C GLY A 342 -17.90 -1.78 -4.48
N THR A 343 -19.01 -2.32 -3.96
CA THR A 343 -19.20 -2.55 -2.52
C THR A 343 -18.18 -3.53 -1.96
N ALA A 344 -17.95 -4.64 -2.66
CA ALA A 344 -17.02 -5.69 -2.24
C ALA A 344 -15.58 -5.18 -2.11
N LEU A 345 -15.10 -4.40 -3.09
CA LEU A 345 -13.77 -3.78 -3.06
C LEU A 345 -13.64 -2.72 -1.96
N THR A 346 -14.66 -1.89 -1.77
CA THR A 346 -14.67 -0.85 -0.74
C THR A 346 -14.58 -1.48 0.65
N VAL A 347 -15.42 -2.47 0.93
CA VAL A 347 -15.42 -3.17 2.23
C VAL A 347 -14.08 -3.87 2.47
N GLN A 348 -13.57 -4.63 1.49
CA GLN A 348 -12.27 -5.29 1.59
C GLN A 348 -11.16 -4.30 1.90
N THR A 349 -11.06 -3.22 1.12
CA THR A 349 -10.00 -2.21 1.27
C THR A 349 -10.08 -1.54 2.63
N SER A 350 -11.28 -1.12 3.05
CA SER A 350 -11.48 -0.48 4.36
C SER A 350 -11.07 -1.39 5.51
N LEU A 351 -11.49 -2.65 5.49
CA LEU A 351 -11.11 -3.64 6.51
C LEU A 351 -9.59 -3.85 6.54
N GLY A 352 -8.94 -3.95 5.36
CA GLY A 352 -7.50 -4.11 5.26
C GLY A 352 -6.73 -2.94 5.87
N PHE A 353 -7.06 -1.71 5.49
CA PHE A 353 -6.37 -0.53 6.01
C PHE A 353 -6.64 -0.32 7.51
N LEU A 354 -7.85 -0.58 8.02
CA LEU A 354 -8.12 -0.55 9.46
C LEU A 354 -7.28 -1.59 10.21
N LEU A 355 -7.18 -2.80 9.69
CA LEU A 355 -6.38 -3.86 10.30
C LEU A 355 -4.90 -3.48 10.41
N THR A 356 -4.35 -2.74 9.43
CA THR A 356 -2.92 -2.36 9.45
C THR A 356 -2.53 -1.58 10.69
N MET A 357 -3.46 -0.83 11.29
CA MET A 357 -3.19 -0.04 12.49
C MET A 357 -2.80 -0.92 13.68
N LEU A 358 -3.35 -2.13 13.77
CA LEU A 358 -3.08 -3.06 14.87
C LEU A 358 -1.61 -3.52 14.87
N PRO A 359 -1.05 -4.17 13.83
CA PRO A 359 0.36 -4.59 13.83
C PRO A 359 1.32 -3.40 13.86
N MET A 360 0.94 -2.23 13.33
CA MET A 360 1.76 -1.02 13.45
C MET A 360 1.95 -0.56 14.90
N GLN A 361 1.04 -0.88 15.82
CA GLN A 361 1.19 -0.61 17.26
C GLN A 361 1.75 -1.80 18.04
N ILE A 362 1.49 -3.03 17.59
CA ILE A 362 2.01 -4.25 18.24
C ILE A 362 3.53 -4.34 18.10
N VAL A 363 4.10 -4.09 16.91
CA VAL A 363 5.54 -4.20 16.65
C VAL A 363 6.38 -3.34 17.61
N PRO A 364 6.13 -2.03 17.78
CA PRO A 364 6.90 -1.24 18.74
C PRO A 364 6.65 -1.64 20.19
N ALA A 365 5.44 -2.10 20.55
CA ALA A 365 5.17 -2.59 21.90
C ALA A 365 6.01 -3.86 22.24
N ILE A 366 6.14 -4.76 21.27
CA ILE A 366 7.04 -5.93 21.40
C ILE A 366 8.49 -5.45 21.48
N ALA A 367 8.90 -4.52 20.60
CA ALA A 367 10.26 -4.00 20.58
C ALA A 367 10.65 -3.31 21.91
N GLN A 368 9.72 -2.65 22.60
CA GLN A 368 9.94 -2.05 23.91
C GLN A 368 10.16 -3.11 25.01
N ARG A 369 9.53 -4.28 24.92
CA ARG A 369 9.60 -5.35 25.94
C ARG A 369 10.80 -6.27 25.77
N ILE A 370 11.06 -6.71 24.54
CA ILE A 370 12.05 -7.75 24.23
C ILE A 370 13.10 -7.32 23.20
N GLY A 371 13.09 -6.03 22.80
CA GLY A 371 14.01 -5.50 21.80
C GLY A 371 13.54 -5.72 20.36
N TRP A 372 14.24 -5.06 19.42
CA TRP A 372 13.90 -5.09 17.98
C TRP A 372 14.14 -6.45 17.33
N ARG A 373 15.04 -7.26 17.86
CA ARG A 373 15.48 -8.53 17.25
C ARG A 373 14.31 -9.43 16.85
N TRP A 374 13.32 -9.60 17.71
CA TRP A 374 12.20 -10.51 17.50
C TRP A 374 10.86 -9.80 17.22
N SER A 375 10.89 -8.46 17.10
CA SER A 375 9.67 -7.65 16.97
C SER A 375 8.88 -7.92 15.69
N PHE A 376 9.55 -8.34 14.60
CA PHE A 376 8.89 -8.61 13.33
C PHE A 376 8.34 -10.04 13.18
N VAL A 377 8.73 -10.95 14.07
CA VAL A 377 8.24 -12.35 14.01
C VAL A 377 6.71 -12.43 14.11
N VAL A 378 6.09 -11.53 14.89
CA VAL A 378 4.63 -11.46 15.02
C VAL A 378 3.92 -11.22 13.67
N LEU A 379 4.59 -10.55 12.74
CA LEU A 379 4.02 -10.26 11.42
C LEU A 379 3.80 -11.53 10.60
N SER A 380 4.52 -12.63 10.89
CA SER A 380 4.34 -13.92 10.19
C SER A 380 2.93 -14.51 10.35
N LEU A 381 2.19 -14.10 11.40
CA LEU A 381 0.81 -14.52 11.61
C LEU A 381 -0.09 -14.13 10.43
N GLY A 382 0.16 -12.95 9.83
CA GLY A 382 -0.55 -12.50 8.65
C GLY A 382 -0.39 -13.44 7.45
N PRO A 383 0.83 -13.65 6.93
CA PRO A 383 1.12 -14.61 5.87
C PRO A 383 0.61 -16.01 6.13
N ILE A 384 0.76 -16.54 7.35
CA ILE A 384 0.25 -17.87 7.72
C ILE A 384 -1.27 -17.95 7.52
N ALA A 385 -2.00 -16.98 8.07
CA ALA A 385 -3.46 -16.91 7.92
C ALA A 385 -3.86 -16.69 6.46
N GLY A 386 -3.12 -15.81 5.74
CA GLY A 386 -3.33 -15.51 4.33
C GLY A 386 -3.15 -16.73 3.42
N ILE A 387 -2.10 -17.54 3.65
CA ILE A 387 -1.86 -18.78 2.91
C ILE A 387 -2.98 -19.80 3.18
N ALA A 388 -3.41 -19.93 4.43
CA ALA A 388 -4.51 -20.83 4.76
C ALA A 388 -5.81 -20.43 4.02
N ALA A 389 -6.09 -19.15 3.95
CA ALA A 389 -7.28 -18.63 3.27
C ALA A 389 -7.22 -18.82 1.75
N ILE A 390 -6.08 -18.46 1.10
CA ILE A 390 -5.96 -18.56 -0.37
C ILE A 390 -5.96 -20.01 -0.84
N ARG A 391 -5.37 -20.94 -0.08
CA ARG A 391 -5.41 -22.37 -0.40
C ARG A 391 -6.84 -22.92 -0.31
N ARG A 392 -7.63 -22.48 0.67
CA ARG A 392 -9.05 -22.83 0.78
C ARG A 392 -9.88 -22.25 -0.37
N LEU A 393 -9.54 -21.04 -0.83
CA LEU A 393 -10.17 -20.44 -2.01
C LEU A 393 -9.86 -21.26 -3.27
N ALA A 394 -8.60 -21.60 -3.50
CA ALA A 394 -8.18 -22.42 -4.63
C ALA A 394 -8.88 -23.79 -4.63
N ALA A 395 -8.98 -24.44 -3.48
CA ALA A 395 -9.69 -25.70 -3.33
C ALA A 395 -11.20 -25.56 -3.60
N ALA A 396 -11.83 -24.47 -3.15
CA ALA A 396 -13.24 -24.21 -3.40
C ALA A 396 -13.54 -24.00 -4.89
N ARG A 397 -12.63 -23.34 -5.62
CA ARG A 397 -12.75 -23.10 -7.08
C ARG A 397 -12.47 -24.36 -7.91
N ALA A 398 -11.63 -25.26 -7.40
CA ALA A 398 -11.32 -26.55 -8.06
C ALA A 398 -12.37 -27.64 -7.84
N ALA A 399 -13.25 -27.47 -6.83
CA ALA A 399 -14.33 -28.44 -6.57
C ALA A 399 -15.37 -28.40 -7.69
N PRO A 400 -15.77 -29.56 -8.27
CA PRO A 400 -16.85 -29.58 -9.25
C PRO A 400 -18.12 -28.98 -8.65
N PRO A 401 -18.95 -28.26 -9.45
CA PRO A 401 -20.23 -27.77 -8.96
C PRO A 401 -21.01 -28.95 -8.36
N ALA A 402 -21.50 -28.78 -7.12
CA ALA A 402 -22.29 -29.81 -6.47
C ALA A 402 -23.39 -30.21 -7.43
N ALA A 403 -23.36 -31.45 -7.95
CA ALA A 403 -24.40 -31.99 -8.80
C ALA A 403 -25.72 -31.79 -8.08
N ASN A 404 -26.68 -31.11 -8.72
CA ASN A 404 -28.04 -30.95 -8.22
C ASN A 404 -28.67 -32.38 -8.06
N LEU A 405 -28.40 -33.02 -6.95
CA LEU A 405 -29.05 -34.25 -6.53
C LEU A 405 -30.43 -33.93 -5.92
N SER A 406 -31.24 -33.16 -6.63
CA SER A 406 -32.63 -32.95 -6.24
C SER A 406 -33.50 -32.62 -7.46
N ARG A 407 -33.59 -33.56 -8.38
CA ARG A 407 -34.75 -33.71 -9.31
C ARG A 407 -34.86 -35.15 -9.74
N SER A 408 -35.30 -36.00 -8.84
CA SER A 408 -36.00 -37.24 -9.16
C SER A 408 -36.60 -37.77 -7.86
N ILE A 409 -37.74 -37.24 -7.47
CA ILE A 409 -38.86 -37.93 -6.84
C ILE A 409 -40.14 -37.18 -7.27
#